data_7e66e3e78262314700a9afc147d971ad
#
_entry.id   7e66e3e78262314700a9afc147d971ad
#
_cell.length_a   1.000
_cell.length_b   1.000
_cell.length_c   1.000
_cell.angle_alpha   90.00
_cell.angle_beta   90.00
_cell.angle_gamma   90.00
#
_symmetry.space_group_name_H-M   'P 1'
#
loop_
_entity.id
_entity.type
_entity.pdbx_description
1 polymer ?
#
loop_
_entity_poly.entity_id
_entity_poly.type
_entity_poly.pdbx_seq_one_letter_code
_entity_poly.pdbx_strand_id
1 'polypeptide(L)'
;MVDEMLPLYQKIVESGILKLDVVGYLDMKGAGKFLEAMGKHREGFLRHFKIGGYKIFLDGSPQGRTAWLRMPYTSGPEKEGYRGYPVHTDEEVCAFVRRALEEHMQILAHCNGDAACGQYIRVFEKAAAAEGKTLPADIRPVMIHAQLLGLDQIPNVKAMGMIPSFFAGHVYHWGDIHADNLGMERASHISPAASAEKEGIAYTFHQDAPVIDSDMLETVWCAVNRCTKNGKVLGSKERISVTDALKAVTVNTAYQYFEERERGSIAPGKRADFVILSENPLEKDKMQIRDIRVLATIKDGDVIYQRDTL
;
A
#
# COMPACT_ATOMS: atom_id res chain seq x y z
N MET A 1 -1.57 -5.92 -13.74
CA MET A 1 -2.00 -5.81 -15.16
C MET A 1 -1.55 -7.07 -15.87
N VAL A 2 -2.40 -7.64 -16.71
CA VAL A 2 -2.17 -8.88 -17.47
C VAL A 2 -2.31 -8.61 -18.97
N ASP A 3 -1.77 -9.49 -19.81
CA ASP A 3 -1.71 -9.31 -21.26
C ASP A 3 -3.08 -9.09 -21.92
N GLU A 4 -4.15 -9.67 -21.38
CA GLU A 4 -5.52 -9.47 -21.87
C GLU A 4 -6.00 -8.02 -21.72
N MET A 5 -5.43 -7.27 -20.77
CA MET A 5 -5.77 -5.86 -20.54
C MET A 5 -4.96 -4.89 -21.44
N LEU A 6 -3.95 -5.38 -22.15
CA LEU A 6 -3.04 -4.54 -22.95
C LEU A 6 -3.79 -3.62 -23.93
N PRO A 7 -4.78 -4.09 -24.73
CA PRO A 7 -5.48 -3.22 -25.68
C PRO A 7 -6.24 -2.07 -24.99
N LEU A 8 -6.77 -2.33 -23.78
CA LEU A 8 -7.46 -1.31 -22.99
C LEU A 8 -6.48 -0.23 -22.52
N TYR A 9 -5.34 -0.63 -21.95
CA TYR A 9 -4.34 0.32 -21.45
C TYR A 9 -3.70 1.13 -22.58
N GLN A 10 -3.39 0.50 -23.73
CA GLN A 10 -2.92 1.23 -24.91
C GLN A 10 -3.91 2.31 -25.32
N LYS A 11 -5.19 1.96 -25.44
CA LYS A 11 -6.24 2.91 -25.80
C LYS A 11 -6.40 4.04 -24.78
N ILE A 12 -6.35 3.74 -23.48
CA ILE A 12 -6.42 4.75 -22.41
C ILE A 12 -5.25 5.73 -22.53
N VAL A 13 -4.02 5.22 -22.65
CA VAL A 13 -2.82 6.04 -22.75
C VAL A 13 -2.80 6.86 -24.03
N GLU A 14 -3.17 6.27 -25.18
CA GLU A 14 -3.22 6.94 -26.47
C GLU A 14 -4.28 8.04 -26.54
N SER A 15 -5.41 7.83 -25.87
CA SER A 15 -6.51 8.83 -25.86
C SER A 15 -6.18 10.12 -25.13
N GLY A 16 -5.15 10.12 -24.26
CA GLY A 16 -4.81 11.28 -23.41
C GLY A 16 -5.85 11.61 -22.33
N ILE A 17 -6.73 10.66 -21.98
CA ILE A 17 -7.79 10.88 -20.98
C ILE A 17 -7.25 10.96 -19.55
N LEU A 18 -6.04 10.44 -19.31
CA LEU A 18 -5.43 10.45 -17.98
C LEU A 18 -5.04 11.88 -17.60
N LYS A 19 -5.61 12.38 -16.52
CA LYS A 19 -5.27 13.68 -15.91
C LYS A 19 -4.32 13.52 -14.71
N LEU A 20 -4.32 12.33 -14.09
CA LEU A 20 -3.43 11.95 -13.00
C LEU A 20 -2.38 10.96 -13.52
N ASP A 21 -1.23 10.98 -12.89
CA ASP A 21 -0.19 9.99 -13.19
C ASP A 21 -0.58 8.64 -12.60
N VAL A 22 -0.49 7.61 -13.43
CA VAL A 22 -0.81 6.22 -13.08
C VAL A 22 0.45 5.39 -13.14
N VAL A 23 0.78 4.73 -12.04
CA VAL A 23 1.88 3.76 -11.95
C VAL A 23 1.29 2.36 -12.00
N GLY A 24 1.46 1.68 -13.11
CA GLY A 24 0.94 0.33 -13.32
C GLY A 24 1.91 -0.74 -12.87
N TYR A 25 1.40 -1.82 -12.26
CA TYR A 25 2.18 -2.98 -11.87
C TYR A 25 1.71 -4.22 -12.63
N LEU A 26 2.66 -4.94 -13.20
CA LEU A 26 2.42 -6.09 -14.05
C LEU A 26 2.25 -7.36 -13.22
N ASP A 27 1.35 -8.23 -13.65
CA ASP A 27 1.31 -9.60 -13.14
C ASP A 27 2.61 -10.33 -13.52
N MET A 28 3.16 -11.08 -12.57
CA MET A 28 4.46 -11.74 -12.76
C MET A 28 4.45 -12.84 -13.82
N LYS A 29 3.31 -13.51 -14.01
CA LYS A 29 3.18 -14.66 -14.92
C LYS A 29 2.58 -14.28 -16.28
N GLY A 30 1.75 -13.24 -16.34
CA GLY A 30 0.86 -12.96 -17.46
C GLY A 30 1.05 -11.61 -18.13
N ALA A 31 2.26 -11.03 -18.17
CA ALA A 31 2.49 -9.68 -18.69
C ALA A 31 3.65 -9.57 -19.70
N GLY A 32 3.99 -10.64 -20.41
CA GLY A 32 5.07 -10.64 -21.41
C GLY A 32 4.81 -9.70 -22.57
N LYS A 33 3.60 -9.75 -23.16
CA LYS A 33 3.19 -8.86 -24.26
C LYS A 33 3.09 -7.41 -23.82
N PHE A 34 2.73 -7.17 -22.55
CA PHE A 34 2.67 -5.82 -21.98
C PHE A 34 4.06 -5.17 -21.98
N LEU A 35 5.09 -5.90 -21.53
CA LEU A 35 6.46 -5.41 -21.54
C LEU A 35 6.98 -5.18 -22.95
N GLU A 36 6.68 -6.07 -23.89
CA GLU A 36 7.07 -5.93 -25.29
C GLU A 36 6.45 -4.67 -25.91
N ALA A 37 5.14 -4.46 -25.75
CA ALA A 37 4.41 -3.37 -26.38
C ALA A 37 4.60 -2.00 -25.70
N MET A 38 4.72 -1.98 -24.37
CA MET A 38 4.75 -0.75 -23.55
C MET A 38 6.03 -0.60 -22.73
N GLY A 39 7.12 -1.29 -23.08
CA GLY A 39 8.37 -1.32 -22.30
C GLY A 39 9.02 0.06 -22.09
N LYS A 40 8.84 1.02 -22.99
CA LYS A 40 9.30 2.41 -22.85
C LYS A 40 8.71 3.13 -21.62
N HIS A 41 7.53 2.69 -21.16
CA HIS A 41 6.91 3.22 -19.94
C HIS A 41 7.63 2.82 -18.65
N ARG A 42 8.66 1.98 -18.69
CA ARG A 42 9.55 1.70 -17.56
C ARG A 42 10.53 2.84 -17.28
N GLU A 43 10.88 3.62 -18.29
CA GLU A 43 11.87 4.70 -18.20
C GLU A 43 11.28 5.97 -17.56
N GLY A 44 9.95 6.08 -17.49
CA GLY A 44 9.25 7.22 -16.91
C GLY A 44 7.81 7.34 -17.36
N PHE A 45 7.19 8.44 -17.01
CA PHE A 45 5.82 8.73 -17.43
C PHE A 45 5.76 9.13 -18.90
N LEU A 46 4.98 8.39 -19.67
CA LEU A 46 4.55 8.77 -21.02
C LEU A 46 3.03 8.91 -21.02
N ARG A 47 2.53 10.12 -21.28
CA ARG A 47 1.09 10.44 -21.22
C ARG A 47 0.44 10.01 -19.90
N HIS A 48 1.06 10.39 -18.78
CA HIS A 48 0.60 10.09 -17.42
C HIS A 48 0.54 8.61 -17.03
N PHE A 49 1.24 7.73 -17.76
CA PHE A 49 1.33 6.32 -17.42
C PHE A 49 2.78 5.86 -17.37
N LYS A 50 3.16 5.13 -16.31
CA LYS A 50 4.44 4.42 -16.24
C LYS A 50 4.25 3.00 -15.70
N ILE A 51 5.15 2.08 -16.06
CA ILE A 51 5.25 0.75 -15.48
C ILE A 51 6.21 0.83 -14.29
N GLY A 52 5.69 0.63 -13.07
CA GLY A 52 6.46 0.70 -11.84
C GLY A 52 7.19 -0.59 -11.47
N GLY A 53 6.65 -1.73 -11.88
CA GLY A 53 7.20 -3.03 -11.49
C GLY A 53 6.20 -4.16 -11.58
N TYR A 54 6.35 -5.14 -10.67
CA TYR A 54 5.55 -6.34 -10.60
C TYR A 54 4.63 -6.36 -9.37
N LYS A 55 3.47 -7.01 -9.51
CA LYS A 55 2.54 -7.29 -8.42
C LYS A 55 2.33 -8.79 -8.29
N ILE A 56 2.43 -9.29 -7.05
CA ILE A 56 2.11 -10.68 -6.68
C ILE A 56 1.10 -10.70 -5.53
N PHE A 57 0.43 -11.84 -5.37
CA PHE A 57 -0.50 -12.08 -4.28
C PHE A 57 -0.01 -13.27 -3.46
N LEU A 58 0.13 -13.11 -2.14
CA LEU A 58 0.63 -14.18 -1.26
C LEU A 58 -0.49 -14.83 -0.43
N ASP A 59 -1.58 -14.10 -0.18
CA ASP A 59 -2.76 -14.60 0.54
C ASP A 59 -4.03 -13.87 0.11
N GLY A 60 -5.12 -14.09 0.84
CA GLY A 60 -6.39 -13.40 0.67
C GLY A 60 -6.62 -12.30 1.70
N SER A 61 -7.87 -12.13 2.18
CA SER A 61 -8.29 -11.03 3.05
C SER A 61 -8.71 -11.50 4.45
N PRO A 62 -8.38 -10.74 5.52
CA PRO A 62 -8.67 -11.16 6.90
C PRO A 62 -10.17 -11.10 7.22
N GLN A 63 -10.95 -10.17 6.66
CA GLN A 63 -12.40 -10.13 6.84
C GLN A 63 -13.11 -11.32 6.19
N GLY A 64 -12.55 -11.84 5.09
CA GLY A 64 -13.02 -13.06 4.41
C GLY A 64 -12.39 -14.34 4.96
N ARG A 65 -11.55 -14.25 5.98
CA ARG A 65 -10.78 -15.36 6.58
C ARG A 65 -9.93 -16.16 5.59
N THR A 66 -9.46 -15.51 4.54
CA THR A 66 -8.55 -16.09 3.55
C THR A 66 -7.12 -15.55 3.68
N ALA A 67 -6.88 -14.59 4.55
CA ALA A 67 -5.53 -14.16 4.90
C ALA A 67 -4.79 -15.30 5.62
N TRP A 68 -3.53 -15.51 5.28
CA TRP A 68 -2.73 -16.61 5.82
C TRP A 68 -2.04 -16.20 7.13
N LEU A 69 -2.41 -16.88 8.23
CA LEU A 69 -2.04 -16.54 9.60
C LEU A 69 -1.11 -17.57 10.23
N ARG A 70 -0.24 -17.13 11.12
CA ARG A 70 0.55 -18.01 12.01
C ARG A 70 -0.32 -18.68 13.06
N MET A 71 -1.33 -17.99 13.58
CA MET A 71 -2.29 -18.51 14.56
C MET A 71 -3.69 -18.62 13.95
N PRO A 72 -4.50 -19.62 14.35
CA PRO A 72 -5.84 -19.81 13.80
C PRO A 72 -6.75 -18.61 13.98
N TYR A 73 -7.74 -18.49 13.10
CA TYR A 73 -8.90 -17.63 13.32
C TYR A 73 -9.66 -18.06 14.56
N THR A 74 -10.25 -17.10 15.30
CA THR A 74 -11.00 -17.36 16.55
C THR A 74 -12.48 -17.63 16.28
N SER A 75 -12.99 -17.30 15.11
CA SER A 75 -14.37 -17.46 14.72
C SER A 75 -14.51 -17.94 13.27
N GLY A 76 -15.65 -18.47 12.93
CA GLY A 76 -16.01 -18.88 11.58
C GLY A 76 -16.47 -20.34 11.50
N PRO A 77 -17.07 -20.75 10.37
CA PRO A 77 -17.56 -22.10 10.14
C PRO A 77 -16.46 -23.09 9.73
N GLU A 78 -15.22 -22.62 9.57
CA GLU A 78 -14.11 -23.43 9.13
C GLU A 78 -13.68 -24.42 10.23
N LYS A 79 -12.91 -25.45 9.84
CA LYS A 79 -12.40 -26.45 10.78
C LYS A 79 -11.54 -25.80 11.87
N GLU A 80 -11.56 -26.38 13.04
CA GLU A 80 -10.67 -26.01 14.13
C GLU A 80 -9.20 -25.96 13.65
N GLY A 81 -8.48 -24.91 14.04
CA GLY A 81 -7.09 -24.69 13.60
C GLY A 81 -6.94 -24.03 12.24
N TYR A 82 -8.02 -23.61 11.58
CA TYR A 82 -7.97 -22.94 10.29
C TYR A 82 -7.22 -21.59 10.36
N ARG A 83 -6.30 -21.36 9.40
CA ARG A 83 -5.38 -20.21 9.38
C ARG A 83 -5.36 -19.46 8.05
N GLY A 84 -6.33 -19.69 7.16
CA GLY A 84 -6.20 -19.26 5.77
C GLY A 84 -5.18 -20.11 5.01
N TYR A 85 -4.64 -19.58 3.91
CA TYR A 85 -3.74 -20.36 3.04
C TYR A 85 -2.82 -19.44 2.22
N PRO A 86 -1.60 -19.92 1.86
CA PRO A 86 -0.74 -19.24 0.91
C PRO A 86 -1.28 -19.42 -0.53
N VAL A 87 -1.05 -18.42 -1.38
CA VAL A 87 -1.36 -18.50 -2.82
C VAL A 87 -0.21 -19.17 -3.59
N HIS A 88 1.01 -19.01 -3.12
CA HIS A 88 2.23 -19.52 -3.76
C HIS A 88 3.13 -20.22 -2.76
N THR A 89 3.94 -21.17 -3.27
CA THR A 89 5.03 -21.78 -2.50
C THR A 89 6.20 -20.81 -2.31
N ASP A 90 7.08 -21.08 -1.34
CA ASP A 90 8.29 -20.28 -1.14
C ASP A 90 9.20 -20.28 -2.37
N GLU A 91 9.26 -21.41 -3.12
CA GLU A 91 10.05 -21.56 -4.34
C GLU A 91 9.52 -20.64 -5.46
N GLU A 92 8.20 -20.60 -5.65
CA GLU A 92 7.57 -19.72 -6.65
C GLU A 92 7.83 -18.24 -6.31
N VAL A 93 7.60 -17.85 -5.05
CA VAL A 93 7.83 -16.46 -4.61
C VAL A 93 9.31 -16.09 -4.73
N CYS A 94 10.23 -17.01 -4.43
CA CYS A 94 11.66 -16.81 -4.61
C CYS A 94 12.02 -16.55 -6.08
N ALA A 95 11.43 -17.30 -7.02
CA ALA A 95 11.63 -17.07 -8.44
C ALA A 95 11.11 -15.68 -8.89
N PHE A 96 9.96 -15.25 -8.37
CA PHE A 96 9.41 -13.91 -8.65
C PHE A 96 10.32 -12.80 -8.13
N VAL A 97 10.79 -12.92 -6.89
CA VAL A 97 11.69 -11.92 -6.29
C VAL A 97 13.02 -11.85 -7.05
N ARG A 98 13.62 -12.99 -7.40
CA ARG A 98 14.84 -13.01 -8.21
C ARG A 98 14.67 -12.32 -9.56
N ARG A 99 13.60 -12.62 -10.28
CA ARG A 99 13.31 -11.96 -11.54
C ARG A 99 13.18 -10.45 -11.37
N ALA A 100 12.48 -9.98 -10.33
CA ALA A 100 12.34 -8.57 -10.05
C ALA A 100 13.71 -7.89 -9.76
N LEU A 101 14.59 -8.58 -9.00
CA LEU A 101 15.95 -8.11 -8.71
C LEU A 101 16.83 -8.06 -9.97
N GLU A 102 16.80 -9.10 -10.80
CA GLU A 102 17.56 -9.19 -12.06
C GLU A 102 17.12 -8.12 -13.06
N GLU A 103 15.82 -7.84 -13.14
CA GLU A 103 15.26 -6.86 -14.05
C GLU A 103 15.24 -5.41 -13.46
N HIS A 104 15.73 -5.21 -12.24
CA HIS A 104 15.67 -3.93 -11.51
C HIS A 104 14.25 -3.34 -11.45
N MET A 105 13.27 -4.20 -11.20
CA MET A 105 11.86 -3.84 -11.10
C MET A 105 11.40 -3.87 -9.65
N GLN A 106 10.66 -2.84 -9.23
CA GLN A 106 9.98 -2.88 -7.93
C GLN A 106 9.00 -4.04 -7.88
N ILE A 107 8.87 -4.69 -6.72
CA ILE A 107 7.90 -5.76 -6.51
C ILE A 107 6.96 -5.42 -5.35
N LEU A 108 5.67 -5.46 -5.62
CA LEU A 108 4.58 -5.27 -4.67
C LEU A 108 3.97 -6.62 -4.34
N ALA A 109 3.97 -7.01 -3.06
CA ALA A 109 3.34 -8.24 -2.61
C ALA A 109 2.08 -7.92 -1.79
N HIS A 110 0.92 -8.43 -2.23
CA HIS A 110 -0.27 -8.47 -1.39
C HIS A 110 -0.02 -9.47 -0.27
N CYS A 111 0.04 -9.02 0.96
CA CYS A 111 0.23 -9.85 2.15
C CYS A 111 -0.54 -9.25 3.33
N ASN A 112 -1.68 -9.85 3.65
CA ASN A 112 -2.54 -9.45 4.75
C ASN A 112 -2.16 -10.13 6.07
N GLY A 113 -1.99 -11.44 6.03
CA GLY A 113 -1.68 -12.24 7.21
C GLY A 113 -0.20 -12.19 7.59
N ASP A 114 0.06 -12.37 8.88
CA ASP A 114 1.42 -12.40 9.43
C ASP A 114 2.27 -13.57 8.91
N ALA A 115 1.65 -14.69 8.50
CA ALA A 115 2.37 -15.78 7.83
C ALA A 115 2.76 -15.39 6.40
N ALA A 116 1.90 -14.70 5.66
CA ALA A 116 2.20 -14.18 4.31
C ALA A 116 3.29 -13.09 4.36
N CYS A 117 3.20 -12.16 5.33
CA CYS A 117 4.27 -11.18 5.59
C CYS A 117 5.61 -11.88 5.86
N GLY A 118 5.59 -12.91 6.73
CA GLY A 118 6.77 -13.72 7.03
C GLY A 118 7.31 -14.48 5.82
N GLN A 119 6.45 -14.97 4.93
CA GLN A 119 6.86 -15.59 3.67
C GLN A 119 7.63 -14.58 2.81
N TYR A 120 7.07 -13.39 2.61
CA TYR A 120 7.71 -12.37 1.77
C TYR A 120 9.08 -11.94 2.31
N ILE A 121 9.18 -11.67 3.62
CA ILE A 121 10.44 -11.33 4.28
C ILE A 121 11.48 -12.44 4.07
N ARG A 122 11.15 -13.67 4.45
CA ARG A 122 12.05 -14.81 4.42
C ARG A 122 12.55 -15.13 3.00
N VAL A 123 11.64 -15.06 2.02
CA VAL A 123 11.99 -15.37 0.63
C VAL A 123 12.81 -14.25 0.02
N PHE A 124 12.52 -13.00 0.35
CA PHE A 124 13.28 -11.86 -0.13
C PHE A 124 14.71 -11.87 0.42
N GLU A 125 14.88 -12.14 1.70
CA GLU A 125 16.18 -12.33 2.33
C GLU A 125 17.00 -13.45 1.65
N LYS A 126 16.36 -14.60 1.38
CA LYS A 126 16.99 -15.72 0.70
C LYS A 126 17.41 -15.38 -0.73
N ALA A 127 16.57 -14.66 -1.48
CA ALA A 127 16.88 -14.25 -2.84
C ALA A 127 18.03 -13.23 -2.89
N ALA A 128 18.03 -12.25 -2.00
CA ALA A 128 19.09 -11.26 -1.88
C ALA A 128 20.45 -11.91 -1.51
N ALA A 129 20.44 -12.84 -0.57
CA ALA A 129 21.64 -13.57 -0.15
C ALA A 129 22.23 -14.43 -1.28
N ALA A 130 21.39 -15.03 -2.12
CA ALA A 130 21.82 -15.85 -3.25
C ALA A 130 22.56 -15.03 -4.32
N GLU A 131 22.29 -13.72 -4.41
CA GLU A 131 22.99 -12.79 -5.31
C GLU A 131 24.27 -12.19 -4.68
N GLY A 132 24.67 -12.65 -3.50
CA GLY A 132 25.84 -12.11 -2.77
C GLY A 132 25.64 -10.69 -2.26
N LYS A 133 24.41 -10.21 -2.18
CA LYS A 133 24.04 -8.89 -1.70
C LYS A 133 23.53 -8.97 -0.26
N THR A 134 24.10 -8.17 0.62
CA THR A 134 23.59 -8.01 2.00
C THR A 134 22.29 -7.21 2.04
N LEU A 135 22.07 -6.35 1.07
CA LEU A 135 20.81 -5.67 0.80
C LEU A 135 20.54 -5.71 -0.69
N PRO A 136 19.29 -5.91 -1.13
CA PRO A 136 18.95 -5.82 -2.54
C PRO A 136 19.31 -4.44 -3.06
N ALA A 137 19.53 -4.36 -4.38
CA ALA A 137 19.51 -3.07 -5.07
C ALA A 137 18.31 -2.26 -4.60
N ASP A 138 18.39 -0.93 -4.58
CA ASP A 138 17.30 -0.06 -4.15
C ASP A 138 16.08 -0.23 -5.07
N ILE A 139 15.34 -1.33 -4.87
CA ILE A 139 14.07 -1.60 -5.56
C ILE A 139 12.86 -1.33 -4.68
N ARG A 140 13.08 -0.92 -3.42
CA ARG A 140 12.02 -0.55 -2.45
C ARG A 140 10.84 -1.51 -2.48
N PRO A 141 11.02 -2.79 -2.08
CA PRO A 141 9.94 -3.77 -2.12
C PRO A 141 8.79 -3.34 -1.20
N VAL A 142 7.55 -3.53 -1.66
CA VAL A 142 6.37 -3.05 -0.94
C VAL A 142 5.53 -4.20 -0.44
N MET A 143 5.13 -4.13 0.84
CA MET A 143 4.13 -5.02 1.45
C MET A 143 2.76 -4.34 1.37
N ILE A 144 1.94 -4.73 0.39
CA ILE A 144 0.59 -4.19 0.26
C ILE A 144 -0.31 -4.81 1.33
N HIS A 145 -1.07 -3.98 1.99
CA HIS A 145 -1.89 -4.19 3.17
C HIS A 145 -1.06 -4.34 4.44
N ALA A 146 -0.14 -5.32 4.53
CA ALA A 146 0.61 -5.63 5.75
C ALA A 146 -0.32 -5.60 6.99
N GLN A 147 -1.56 -6.06 6.79
CA GLN A 147 -2.68 -5.78 7.69
C GLN A 147 -2.45 -6.36 9.07
N LEU A 148 -1.89 -7.56 9.12
CA LEU A 148 -1.57 -8.29 10.35
C LEU A 148 -0.05 -8.48 10.49
N LEU A 149 0.76 -7.58 9.92
CA LEU A 149 2.21 -7.61 10.11
C LEU A 149 2.53 -7.75 11.60
N GLY A 150 3.22 -8.83 11.97
CA GLY A 150 3.59 -9.10 13.35
C GLY A 150 4.61 -8.08 13.86
N LEU A 151 4.44 -7.62 15.11
CA LEU A 151 5.39 -6.67 15.70
C LEU A 151 6.81 -7.22 15.76
N ASP A 152 6.95 -8.54 15.90
CA ASP A 152 8.22 -9.27 15.85
C ASP A 152 8.85 -9.31 14.44
N GLN A 153 8.08 -9.04 13.39
CA GLN A 153 8.55 -9.00 12.01
C GLN A 153 9.04 -7.62 11.58
N ILE A 154 8.66 -6.55 12.29
CA ILE A 154 9.01 -5.16 11.96
C ILE A 154 10.52 -4.94 11.81
N PRO A 155 11.39 -5.46 12.69
CA PRO A 155 12.85 -5.32 12.51
C PRO A 155 13.36 -5.92 11.20
N ASN A 156 12.77 -7.04 10.74
CA ASN A 156 13.16 -7.68 9.48
C ASN A 156 12.68 -6.88 8.27
N VAL A 157 11.47 -6.29 8.36
CA VAL A 157 10.97 -5.35 7.33
C VAL A 157 11.95 -4.20 7.14
N LYS A 158 12.43 -3.61 8.25
CA LYS A 158 13.46 -2.56 8.24
C LYS A 158 14.77 -3.05 7.60
N ALA A 159 15.27 -4.20 8.04
CA ALA A 159 16.53 -4.76 7.56
C ALA A 159 16.50 -5.03 6.04
N MET A 160 15.35 -5.40 5.49
CA MET A 160 15.16 -5.64 4.06
C MET A 160 14.77 -4.39 3.27
N GLY A 161 14.68 -3.21 3.90
CA GLY A 161 14.29 -1.97 3.22
C GLY A 161 12.88 -2.02 2.63
N MET A 162 12.00 -2.87 3.18
CA MET A 162 10.62 -3.02 2.72
C MET A 162 9.76 -1.86 3.19
N ILE A 163 8.80 -1.47 2.36
CA ILE A 163 7.84 -0.41 2.66
C ILE A 163 6.46 -1.04 2.90
N PRO A 164 5.94 -1.05 4.13
CA PRO A 164 4.56 -1.42 4.37
C PRO A 164 3.62 -0.34 3.81
N SER A 165 2.68 -0.74 2.97
CA SER A 165 1.59 0.12 2.52
C SER A 165 0.33 -0.35 3.22
N PHE A 166 -0.07 0.33 4.30
CA PHE A 166 -1.19 -0.09 5.13
C PHE A 166 -2.54 0.35 4.56
N PHE A 167 -3.53 -0.52 4.66
CA PHE A 167 -4.92 -0.14 4.42
C PHE A 167 -5.58 0.29 5.75
N ALA A 168 -5.31 1.52 6.20
CA ALA A 168 -5.79 2.03 7.47
C ALA A 168 -7.33 2.04 7.59
N GLY A 169 -8.05 2.16 6.48
CA GLY A 169 -9.51 2.08 6.41
C GLY A 169 -10.10 0.78 6.96
N HIS A 170 -9.33 -0.32 7.01
CA HIS A 170 -9.76 -1.57 7.63
C HIS A 170 -10.19 -1.41 9.08
N VAL A 171 -9.57 -0.48 9.83
CA VAL A 171 -9.95 -0.21 11.21
C VAL A 171 -11.39 0.24 11.31
N TYR A 172 -11.81 1.16 10.43
CA TYR A 172 -13.18 1.68 10.44
C TYR A 172 -14.16 0.71 9.80
N HIS A 173 -13.88 0.25 8.58
CA HIS A 173 -14.82 -0.50 7.77
C HIS A 173 -15.04 -1.94 8.26
N TRP A 174 -14.00 -2.60 8.79
CA TRP A 174 -14.02 -4.01 9.21
C TRP A 174 -13.44 -4.27 10.60
N GLY A 175 -13.15 -3.23 11.40
CA GLY A 175 -12.51 -3.39 12.71
C GLY A 175 -13.28 -4.30 13.66
N ASP A 176 -14.61 -4.21 13.67
CA ASP A 176 -15.45 -5.08 14.49
C ASP A 176 -15.38 -6.55 14.03
N ILE A 177 -15.39 -6.80 12.71
CA ILE A 177 -15.21 -8.15 12.12
C ILE A 177 -13.82 -8.70 12.43
N HIS A 178 -12.79 -7.84 12.39
CA HIS A 178 -11.44 -8.25 12.76
C HIS A 178 -11.34 -8.65 14.24
N ALA A 179 -12.02 -7.93 15.13
CA ALA A 179 -12.09 -8.31 16.56
C ALA A 179 -12.73 -9.69 16.75
N ASP A 180 -13.78 -10.00 15.98
CA ASP A 180 -14.44 -11.30 16.03
C ASP A 180 -13.57 -12.41 15.41
N ASN A 181 -12.96 -12.15 14.25
CA ASN A 181 -12.17 -13.16 13.52
C ASN A 181 -10.83 -13.49 14.16
N LEU A 182 -10.21 -12.53 14.86
CA LEU A 182 -8.83 -12.63 15.33
C LEU A 182 -8.72 -12.64 16.85
N GLY A 183 -9.78 -12.25 17.56
CA GLY A 183 -9.71 -11.85 18.96
C GLY A 183 -9.14 -10.44 19.13
N MET A 184 -9.53 -9.78 20.22
CA MET A 184 -9.22 -8.36 20.46
C MET A 184 -7.71 -8.07 20.51
N GLU A 185 -6.90 -8.97 21.05
CA GLU A 185 -5.46 -8.80 21.15
C GLU A 185 -4.82 -8.61 19.76
N ARG A 186 -5.02 -9.55 18.84
CA ARG A 186 -4.47 -9.47 17.46
C ARG A 186 -5.09 -8.33 16.67
N ALA A 187 -6.40 -8.16 16.77
CA ALA A 187 -7.11 -7.08 16.07
C ALA A 187 -6.63 -5.68 16.49
N SER A 188 -6.16 -5.52 17.72
CA SER A 188 -5.60 -4.24 18.20
C SER A 188 -4.32 -3.83 17.48
N HIS A 189 -3.63 -4.75 16.83
CA HIS A 189 -2.36 -4.51 16.13
C HIS A 189 -2.50 -4.46 14.61
N ILE A 190 -3.72 -4.49 14.04
CA ILE A 190 -3.88 -4.36 12.59
C ILE A 190 -3.33 -3.02 12.09
N SER A 191 -2.71 -3.01 10.91
CA SER A 191 -2.04 -1.82 10.34
C SER A 191 -1.13 -1.14 11.37
N PRO A 192 -0.01 -1.76 11.80
CA PRO A 192 0.83 -1.29 12.91
C PRO A 192 1.71 -0.09 12.52
N ALA A 193 1.05 1.05 12.22
CA ALA A 193 1.71 2.25 11.70
C ALA A 193 2.62 2.91 12.74
N ALA A 194 2.17 3.05 14.00
CA ALA A 194 2.99 3.65 15.04
C ALA A 194 4.20 2.76 15.39
N SER A 195 4.04 1.44 15.33
CA SER A 195 5.15 0.51 15.52
C SER A 195 6.18 0.61 14.39
N ALA A 196 5.75 0.74 13.13
CA ALA A 196 6.63 0.96 11.99
C ALA A 196 7.34 2.31 12.08
N GLU A 197 6.63 3.38 12.49
CA GLU A 197 7.20 4.71 12.70
C GLU A 197 8.28 4.71 13.76
N LYS A 198 8.02 4.07 14.90
CA LYS A 198 8.98 3.95 16.00
C LYS A 198 10.30 3.30 15.58
N GLU A 199 10.24 2.35 14.65
CA GLU A 199 11.43 1.72 14.07
C GLU A 199 12.06 2.55 12.93
N GLY A 200 11.46 3.69 12.56
CA GLY A 200 11.96 4.55 11.49
C GLY A 200 11.77 3.96 10.10
N ILE A 201 10.75 3.13 9.91
CA ILE A 201 10.38 2.56 8.62
C ILE A 201 9.48 3.56 7.90
N ALA A 202 9.81 3.87 6.65
CA ALA A 202 8.89 4.57 5.77
C ALA A 202 7.69 3.65 5.46
N TYR A 203 6.49 4.12 5.72
CA TYR A 203 5.24 3.43 5.39
C TYR A 203 4.32 4.35 4.61
N THR A 204 3.39 3.76 3.87
CA THR A 204 2.40 4.49 3.08
C THR A 204 0.99 4.02 3.42
N PHE A 205 0.00 4.75 2.95
CA PHE A 205 -1.40 4.35 3.02
C PHE A 205 -2.01 4.19 1.64
N HIS A 206 -2.99 3.30 1.53
CA HIS A 206 -3.83 3.12 0.35
C HIS A 206 -5.27 2.80 0.75
N GLN A 207 -6.18 2.78 -0.23
CA GLN A 207 -7.60 2.55 -0.04
C GLN A 207 -8.12 1.33 -0.79
N ASP A 208 -7.28 0.74 -1.64
CA ASP A 208 -7.63 -0.42 -2.46
C ASP A 208 -8.92 -0.20 -3.30
N ALA A 209 -9.07 1.01 -3.85
CA ALA A 209 -10.24 1.35 -4.66
C ALA A 209 -10.48 0.33 -5.78
N PRO A 210 -11.70 -0.14 -6.00
CA PRO A 210 -12.98 0.37 -5.50
C PRO A 210 -13.49 -0.29 -4.20
N VAL A 211 -12.62 -0.92 -3.39
CA VAL A 211 -13.01 -1.56 -2.12
C VAL A 211 -13.60 -0.54 -1.14
N ILE A 212 -12.97 0.64 -1.05
CA ILE A 212 -13.55 1.85 -0.46
C ILE A 212 -13.31 3.04 -1.41
N ASP A 213 -13.99 4.15 -1.17
CA ASP A 213 -13.80 5.38 -1.93
C ASP A 213 -12.37 5.92 -1.80
N SER A 214 -11.90 6.57 -2.87
CA SER A 214 -10.56 7.19 -2.92
C SER A 214 -10.52 8.51 -2.12
N ASP A 215 -10.75 8.42 -0.80
CA ASP A 215 -10.71 9.55 0.13
C ASP A 215 -9.52 9.43 1.10
N MET A 216 -8.44 10.17 0.80
CA MET A 216 -7.24 10.17 1.65
C MET A 216 -7.47 10.87 2.99
N LEU A 217 -8.42 11.78 3.13
CA LEU A 217 -8.74 12.40 4.42
C LEU A 217 -9.46 11.42 5.35
N GLU A 218 -10.33 10.54 4.82
CA GLU A 218 -10.85 9.41 5.60
C GLU A 218 -9.73 8.45 6.02
N THR A 219 -8.78 8.17 5.14
CA THR A 219 -7.63 7.31 5.46
C THR A 219 -6.78 7.91 6.59
N VAL A 220 -6.46 9.21 6.52
CA VAL A 220 -5.78 9.95 7.60
C VAL A 220 -6.59 9.87 8.89
N TRP A 221 -7.90 10.12 8.81
CA TRP A 221 -8.81 10.02 9.95
C TRP A 221 -8.77 8.63 10.60
N CYS A 222 -8.83 7.57 9.80
CA CYS A 222 -8.75 6.18 10.28
C CYS A 222 -7.44 5.91 11.04
N ALA A 223 -6.30 6.33 10.50
CA ALA A 223 -4.99 6.11 11.09
C ALA A 223 -4.80 6.87 12.42
N VAL A 224 -5.32 8.09 12.50
CA VAL A 224 -5.20 8.98 13.66
C VAL A 224 -6.15 8.56 14.78
N ASN A 225 -7.39 8.18 14.47
CA ASN A 225 -8.43 7.92 15.48
C ASN A 225 -8.58 6.44 15.81
N ARG A 226 -8.43 5.55 14.84
CA ARG A 226 -8.59 4.10 14.97
C ARG A 226 -9.94 3.69 15.58
N CYS A 227 -11.00 4.33 15.11
CA CYS A 227 -12.37 4.03 15.51
C CYS A 227 -13.02 3.07 14.53
N THR A 228 -13.76 2.07 15.04
CA THR A 228 -14.60 1.18 14.22
C THR A 228 -15.93 1.86 13.90
N LYS A 229 -16.73 1.28 12.99
CA LYS A 229 -18.10 1.77 12.70
C LYS A 229 -18.99 1.80 13.94
N ASN A 230 -18.78 0.90 14.89
CA ASN A 230 -19.52 0.85 16.15
C ASN A 230 -18.93 1.78 17.24
N GLY A 231 -17.99 2.65 16.87
CA GLY A 231 -17.41 3.66 17.77
C GLY A 231 -16.38 3.12 18.76
N LYS A 232 -15.98 1.85 18.64
CA LYS A 232 -14.91 1.28 19.48
C LYS A 232 -13.55 1.75 18.99
N VAL A 233 -12.63 1.98 19.92
CA VAL A 233 -11.22 2.24 19.58
C VAL A 233 -10.50 0.91 19.44
N LEU A 234 -9.94 0.65 18.27
CA LEU A 234 -9.20 -0.58 17.99
C LEU A 234 -7.70 -0.30 17.91
N GLY A 235 -6.98 -0.68 18.98
CA GLY A 235 -5.52 -0.55 19.05
C GLY A 235 -5.04 0.89 19.15
N SER A 236 -5.37 1.58 20.24
CA SER A 236 -4.99 2.99 20.49
C SER A 236 -3.47 3.24 20.45
N LYS A 237 -2.65 2.19 20.71
CA LYS A 237 -1.19 2.28 20.67
C LYS A 237 -0.63 2.40 19.25
N GLU A 238 -1.41 2.04 18.24
CA GLU A 238 -1.04 2.16 16.84
C GLU A 238 -1.59 3.45 16.19
N ARG A 239 -2.10 4.40 16.98
CA ARG A 239 -2.41 5.75 16.51
C ARG A 239 -1.13 6.50 16.17
N ILE A 240 -1.19 7.29 15.10
CA ILE A 240 -0.11 8.19 14.68
C ILE A 240 -0.59 9.64 14.72
N SER A 241 0.34 10.58 14.56
CA SER A 241 0.00 11.99 14.46
C SER A 241 -0.66 12.31 13.10
N VAL A 242 -1.39 13.43 13.03
CA VAL A 242 -1.94 13.93 11.76
C VAL A 242 -0.81 14.23 10.77
N THR A 243 0.29 14.80 11.26
CA THR A 243 1.48 15.11 10.45
C THR A 243 2.06 13.85 9.81
N ASP A 244 2.21 12.76 10.57
CA ASP A 244 2.82 11.53 10.05
C ASP A 244 1.85 10.77 9.14
N ALA A 245 0.54 10.85 9.42
CA ALA A 245 -0.48 10.34 8.48
C ALA A 245 -0.46 11.09 7.14
N LEU A 246 -0.30 12.43 7.16
CA LEU A 246 -0.15 13.23 5.94
C LEU A 246 1.15 12.88 5.19
N LYS A 247 2.27 12.67 5.90
CA LYS A 247 3.52 12.20 5.26
C LYS A 247 3.34 10.84 4.58
N ALA A 248 2.59 9.93 5.19
CA ALA A 248 2.34 8.60 4.63
C ALA A 248 1.58 8.64 3.30
N VAL A 249 0.75 9.66 3.06
CA VAL A 249 0.01 9.86 1.80
C VAL A 249 0.67 10.86 0.84
N THR A 250 1.83 11.43 1.19
CA THR A 250 2.54 12.42 0.37
C THR A 250 4.02 12.06 0.21
N VAL A 251 4.88 12.46 1.15
CA VAL A 251 6.34 12.32 1.07
C VAL A 251 6.77 10.85 0.99
N ASN A 252 6.20 10.00 1.85
CA ASN A 252 6.53 8.58 1.86
C ASN A 252 6.00 7.87 0.60
N THR A 253 4.83 8.29 0.09
CA THR A 253 4.29 7.76 -1.17
C THR A 253 5.19 8.16 -2.35
N ALA A 254 5.67 9.40 -2.40
CA ALA A 254 6.64 9.81 -3.41
C ALA A 254 7.93 8.98 -3.32
N TYR A 255 8.43 8.74 -2.11
CA TYR A 255 9.57 7.85 -1.88
C TYR A 255 9.29 6.43 -2.37
N GLN A 256 8.13 5.84 -2.07
CA GLN A 256 7.77 4.51 -2.54
C GLN A 256 7.86 4.38 -4.07
N TYR A 257 7.48 5.42 -4.80
CA TYR A 257 7.47 5.42 -6.28
C TYR A 257 8.74 5.97 -6.93
N PHE A 258 9.81 6.23 -6.15
CA PHE A 258 11.07 6.83 -6.63
C PHE A 258 10.89 8.26 -7.19
N GLU A 259 9.92 9.00 -6.67
CA GLU A 259 9.57 10.35 -7.14
C GLU A 259 9.79 11.44 -6.08
N GLU A 260 10.46 11.13 -4.99
CA GLU A 260 10.70 12.05 -3.88
C GLU A 260 11.49 13.31 -4.27
N ARG A 261 12.22 13.25 -5.37
CA ARG A 261 12.95 14.43 -5.91
C ARG A 261 12.01 15.38 -6.66
N GLU A 262 10.90 14.86 -7.19
CA GLU A 262 9.98 15.62 -8.04
C GLU A 262 8.65 15.95 -7.34
N ARG A 263 8.26 15.20 -6.33
CA ARG A 263 6.92 15.25 -5.70
C ARG A 263 6.94 15.04 -4.20
N GLY A 264 5.76 14.99 -3.59
CA GLY A 264 5.53 14.63 -2.19
C GLY A 264 5.70 15.77 -1.19
N SER A 265 6.30 16.89 -1.59
CA SER A 265 6.42 18.08 -0.75
C SER A 265 6.42 19.35 -1.59
N ILE A 266 5.99 20.46 -1.00
CA ILE A 266 6.02 21.79 -1.62
C ILE A 266 7.42 22.34 -1.42
N ALA A 267 8.24 22.31 -2.48
CA ALA A 267 9.59 22.84 -2.48
C ALA A 267 9.96 23.36 -3.88
N PRO A 268 10.85 24.38 -3.99
CA PRO A 268 11.33 24.85 -5.28
C PRO A 268 11.96 23.72 -6.10
N GLY A 269 11.62 23.67 -7.39
CA GLY A 269 12.11 22.63 -8.33
C GLY A 269 11.27 21.37 -8.39
N LYS A 270 10.29 21.20 -7.49
CA LYS A 270 9.32 20.09 -7.58
C LYS A 270 8.13 20.45 -8.45
N ARG A 271 7.41 19.44 -8.91
CA ARG A 271 6.18 19.62 -9.70
C ARG A 271 5.11 20.33 -8.88
N ALA A 272 4.33 21.15 -9.54
CA ALA A 272 3.23 21.90 -8.95
C ALA A 272 1.97 21.01 -8.81
N ASP A 273 2.09 19.96 -7.99
CA ASP A 273 0.99 19.05 -7.65
C ASP A 273 0.43 19.45 -6.25
N PHE A 274 -0.78 19.99 -6.21
CA PHE A 274 -1.39 20.53 -4.98
C PHE A 274 -2.81 20.07 -4.80
N VAL A 275 -3.22 20.01 -3.54
CA VAL A 275 -4.62 19.89 -3.13
C VAL A 275 -4.95 21.08 -2.25
N ILE A 276 -6.03 21.82 -2.59
CA ILE A 276 -6.57 22.89 -1.75
C ILE A 276 -7.71 22.32 -0.91
N LEU A 277 -7.58 22.44 0.39
CA LEU A 277 -8.53 21.93 1.37
C LEU A 277 -9.38 23.06 1.96
N SER A 278 -10.61 22.74 2.39
CA SER A 278 -11.50 23.70 3.03
C SER A 278 -11.03 24.15 4.41
N GLU A 279 -10.24 23.34 5.08
CA GLU A 279 -9.73 23.60 6.43
C GLU A 279 -8.33 22.97 6.59
N ASN A 280 -7.57 23.47 7.57
CA ASN A 280 -6.26 22.92 7.90
C ASN A 280 -6.40 21.64 8.74
N PRO A 281 -5.99 20.46 8.23
CA PRO A 281 -6.11 19.20 8.97
C PRO A 281 -5.27 19.16 10.26
N LEU A 282 -4.23 19.99 10.38
CA LEU A 282 -3.39 20.07 11.58
C LEU A 282 -4.05 20.83 12.73
N GLU A 283 -5.02 21.69 12.44
CA GLU A 283 -5.75 22.54 13.40
C GLU A 283 -7.16 22.01 13.69
N LYS A 284 -7.69 21.17 12.78
CA LYS A 284 -9.03 20.59 12.91
C LYS A 284 -9.09 19.57 14.04
N ASP A 285 -10.25 19.47 14.71
CA ASP A 285 -10.49 18.33 15.60
C ASP A 285 -10.27 17.00 14.85
N LYS A 286 -9.50 16.09 15.46
CA LYS A 286 -9.10 14.84 14.83
C LYS A 286 -10.29 14.01 14.38
N MET A 287 -11.42 14.05 15.11
CA MET A 287 -12.64 13.32 14.75
C MET A 287 -13.34 13.92 13.52
N GLN A 288 -13.03 15.15 13.15
CA GLN A 288 -13.65 15.87 12.03
C GLN A 288 -12.73 15.96 10.79
N ILE A 289 -11.54 15.37 10.80
CA ILE A 289 -10.61 15.42 9.66
C ILE A 289 -11.27 14.90 8.37
N ARG A 290 -12.07 13.86 8.45
CA ARG A 290 -12.78 13.28 7.30
C ARG A 290 -13.87 14.19 6.72
N ASP A 291 -14.27 15.23 7.45
CA ASP A 291 -15.28 16.20 6.99
C ASP A 291 -14.65 17.35 6.18
N ILE A 292 -13.33 17.45 6.18
CA ILE A 292 -12.57 18.42 5.36
C ILE A 292 -12.80 18.10 3.89
N ARG A 293 -13.12 19.13 3.11
CA ARG A 293 -13.42 18.98 1.68
C ARG A 293 -12.22 19.35 0.82
N VAL A 294 -11.99 18.59 -0.24
CA VAL A 294 -11.09 19.00 -1.33
C VAL A 294 -11.82 20.06 -2.15
N LEU A 295 -11.25 21.26 -2.24
CA LEU A 295 -11.77 22.38 -3.00
C LEU A 295 -11.20 22.41 -4.42
N ALA A 296 -9.91 22.08 -4.58
CA ALA A 296 -9.29 21.97 -5.88
C ALA A 296 -8.15 20.94 -5.87
N THR A 297 -7.90 20.34 -7.01
CA THR A 297 -6.71 19.52 -7.28
C THR A 297 -5.97 20.11 -8.47
N ILE A 298 -4.69 20.38 -8.28
CA ILE A 298 -3.78 20.96 -9.26
C ILE A 298 -2.74 19.92 -9.60
N LYS A 299 -2.54 19.67 -10.89
CA LYS A 299 -1.56 18.71 -11.40
C LYS A 299 -0.64 19.40 -12.40
N ASP A 300 0.66 19.39 -12.12
CA ASP A 300 1.69 20.07 -12.94
C ASP A 300 1.37 21.58 -13.19
N GLY A 301 0.66 22.23 -12.25
CA GLY A 301 0.23 23.62 -12.33
C GLY A 301 -1.16 23.84 -12.93
N ASP A 302 -1.77 22.81 -13.55
CA ASP A 302 -3.11 22.89 -14.13
C ASP A 302 -4.17 22.43 -13.12
N VAL A 303 -5.28 23.17 -13.05
CA VAL A 303 -6.45 22.80 -12.24
C VAL A 303 -7.20 21.66 -12.94
N ILE A 304 -7.13 20.45 -12.39
CA ILE A 304 -7.80 19.27 -12.94
C ILE A 304 -9.14 18.94 -12.27
N TYR A 305 -9.35 19.49 -11.10
CA TYR A 305 -10.62 19.44 -10.35
C TYR A 305 -10.82 20.73 -9.58
N GLN A 306 -12.03 21.23 -9.59
CA GLN A 306 -12.47 22.34 -8.76
C GLN A 306 -13.90 22.07 -8.30
N ARG A 307 -14.14 22.19 -7.01
CA ARG A 307 -15.50 22.09 -6.45
C ARG A 307 -16.26 23.36 -6.76
N ASP A 308 -17.47 23.22 -7.24
CA ASP A 308 -18.36 24.37 -7.38
C ASP A 308 -18.58 25.00 -5.99
N THR A 309 -18.34 26.30 -5.88
CA THR A 309 -18.68 27.06 -4.69
C THR A 309 -20.21 27.12 -4.60
N LEU A 310 -20.76 26.46 -3.59
CA LEU A 310 -22.15 26.66 -3.19
C LEU A 310 -22.33 28.03 -2.59
#